data_bb5483e7b62dac158c5fec7056a0c9b7
#
_entry.id   bb5483e7b62dac158c5fec7056a0c9b7
#
_cell.length_a   1.000
_cell.length_b   1.000
_cell.length_c   1.000
_cell.angle_alpha   90.00
_cell.angle_beta   90.00
_cell.angle_gamma   90.00
#
_symmetry.space_group_name_H-M   'P 1'
#
loop_
_entity.id
_entity.type
_entity.pdbx_description
1 polymer ?
#
loop_
_entity_poly.entity_id
_entity_poly.type
_entity_poly.pdbx_seq_one_letter_code
_entity_poly.pdbx_strand_id
1 'polypeptide(L)'
;MDKAPLWLLKYRTMQRRSALKNIGGLLLVPSLTFGKTSAKNEPVLRVAHLTDIHLKNKFDAPARFAKCLHHVQQQSPKVDLVLNGGDVVFDMNKENLSTINDQWQLSKSIMKADCSVPVRYCLGNHDIWWNENDKGQAIYGKKYSMDQLGLVKPYYSFTQNGWKFIILDSVHLDIDNTWYIGKLGDEQFAWLEQELKTTDPSTPVLVMTHIPILTATNLIEDNTVNRWTMYGGDMHTDNAKIIKLFYQHPNVKLCLSGHIHLREKLVYNHVTYLCNGAVSGAWWEGNRRETAPGYGLIDLYADGSFTEDYINY
;
A
#
# COMPACT_ATOMS: atom_id res chain seq x y z
N MET A 1 -15.45 49.80 -21.06
CA MET A 1 -16.79 49.24 -21.38
C MET A 1 -16.67 47.73 -21.35
N ASP A 2 -16.86 47.20 -20.16
CA ASP A 2 -16.67 45.78 -19.87
C ASP A 2 -17.93 45.01 -20.14
N LYS A 3 -17.82 43.94 -20.90
CA LYS A 3 -18.90 42.96 -21.06
C LYS A 3 -18.60 41.76 -20.19
N ALA A 4 -19.39 41.59 -19.13
CA ALA A 4 -19.41 40.41 -18.30
C ALA A 4 -19.97 39.20 -19.06
N PRO A 5 -19.49 37.94 -18.77
CA PRO A 5 -19.97 36.74 -19.44
C PRO A 5 -21.28 36.23 -18.86
N LEU A 6 -22.17 35.87 -19.78
CA LEU A 6 -23.53 35.34 -19.59
C LEU A 6 -23.49 33.85 -19.15
N TRP A 7 -23.48 33.55 -17.88
CA TRP A 7 -23.96 32.21 -17.41
C TRP A 7 -24.46 32.19 -15.96
N LEU A 8 -25.36 33.14 -15.68
CA LEU A 8 -26.23 33.06 -14.47
C LEU A 8 -27.63 32.64 -14.92
N LEU A 9 -27.87 31.35 -15.09
CA LEU A 9 -29.18 30.78 -15.37
C LEU A 9 -29.67 29.98 -14.16
N LYS A 10 -30.56 30.65 -13.41
CA LYS A 10 -31.82 30.19 -12.84
C LYS A 10 -31.88 28.74 -12.27
N TYR A 11 -31.67 28.62 -10.99
CA TYR A 11 -32.30 27.52 -10.22
C TYR A 11 -33.78 27.86 -9.95
N ARG A 12 -34.70 27.17 -10.60
CA ARG A 12 -36.09 27.15 -10.26
C ARG A 12 -36.34 26.09 -9.19
N THR A 13 -36.70 26.53 -7.99
CA THR A 13 -37.27 25.67 -6.93
C THR A 13 -38.64 25.16 -7.33
N MET A 14 -38.77 23.86 -7.52
CA MET A 14 -40.07 23.20 -7.63
C MET A 14 -40.54 22.82 -6.23
N GLN A 15 -41.53 23.53 -5.73
CA GLN A 15 -42.33 23.09 -4.58
C GLN A 15 -43.31 22.00 -5.03
N ARG A 16 -43.21 20.84 -4.44
CA ARG A 16 -44.22 19.77 -4.56
C ARG A 16 -45.31 19.98 -3.50
N ARG A 17 -46.48 20.35 -3.95
CA ARG A 17 -47.70 20.30 -3.13
C ARG A 17 -48.27 18.88 -3.11
N SER A 18 -48.46 18.38 -1.90
CA SER A 18 -49.13 17.13 -1.58
C SER A 18 -50.59 17.13 -2.03
N ALA A 19 -51.02 16.05 -2.66
CA ALA A 19 -52.41 15.66 -2.78
C ALA A 19 -52.60 14.26 -2.19
N LEU A 20 -53.01 14.21 -0.94
CA LEU A 20 -53.61 13.01 -0.33
C LEU A 20 -55.03 12.89 -0.81
N LYS A 21 -55.40 11.81 -1.46
CA LYS A 21 -56.80 11.31 -1.52
C LYS A 21 -56.82 9.85 -1.11
N ASN A 22 -57.60 9.61 -0.08
CA ASN A 22 -57.93 8.31 0.49
C ASN A 22 -58.57 7.37 -0.54
N ILE A 23 -58.01 6.17 -0.66
CA ILE A 23 -58.75 4.99 -1.12
C ILE A 23 -58.38 3.85 -0.17
N GLY A 24 -59.36 3.47 0.67
CA GLY A 24 -59.23 2.27 1.48
C GLY A 24 -59.42 1.04 0.60
N GLY A 25 -58.46 0.18 0.63
CA GLY A 25 -58.49 -1.14 0.06
C GLY A 25 -57.57 -2.03 0.87
N LEU A 26 -58.18 -2.92 1.67
CA LEU A 26 -57.47 -3.93 2.45
C LEU A 26 -56.87 -4.96 1.48
N LEU A 27 -55.63 -4.81 1.09
CA LEU A 27 -54.89 -5.86 0.41
C LEU A 27 -54.01 -6.56 1.44
N LEU A 28 -54.38 -7.78 1.80
CA LEU A 28 -53.52 -8.73 2.49
C LEU A 28 -52.32 -9.03 1.59
N VAL A 29 -51.19 -8.36 1.84
CA VAL A 29 -49.91 -8.69 1.23
C VAL A 29 -49.29 -9.80 2.08
N PRO A 30 -49.02 -10.98 1.53
CA PRO A 30 -48.28 -11.98 2.28
C PRO A 30 -46.88 -11.41 2.60
N SER A 31 -46.55 -11.36 3.89
CA SER A 31 -45.23 -10.99 4.37
C SER A 31 -44.20 -11.99 3.82
N LEU A 32 -43.61 -11.66 2.68
CA LEU A 32 -42.38 -12.31 2.25
C LEU A 32 -41.27 -11.86 3.20
N THR A 33 -41.05 -12.66 4.22
CA THR A 33 -39.85 -12.58 5.05
C THR A 33 -38.63 -12.87 4.18
N PHE A 34 -38.03 -11.84 3.59
CA PHE A 34 -36.70 -11.91 3.06
C PHE A 34 -35.69 -11.93 4.21
N GLY A 35 -35.72 -13.01 4.95
CA GLY A 35 -34.66 -13.37 5.88
C GLY A 35 -33.57 -14.15 5.18
N LYS A 36 -32.91 -13.56 4.18
CA LYS A 36 -31.54 -13.95 3.86
C LYS A 36 -30.63 -13.05 4.69
N THR A 37 -30.33 -13.48 5.90
CA THR A 37 -29.03 -13.17 6.48
C THR A 37 -28.02 -13.68 5.46
N SER A 38 -27.42 -12.75 4.70
CA SER A 38 -26.21 -13.05 3.94
C SER A 38 -25.24 -13.61 4.96
N ALA A 39 -24.96 -14.91 4.90
CA ALA A 39 -23.83 -15.46 5.60
C ALA A 39 -22.66 -14.57 5.22
N LYS A 40 -22.02 -13.88 6.20
CA LYS A 40 -20.77 -13.17 5.96
C LYS A 40 -19.84 -14.22 5.37
N ASN A 41 -19.46 -14.05 4.11
CA ASN A 41 -18.46 -14.91 3.55
C ASN A 41 -17.22 -14.78 4.44
N GLU A 42 -16.72 -15.88 4.96
CA GLU A 42 -15.46 -15.89 5.71
C GLU A 42 -14.35 -15.50 4.75
N PRO A 43 -13.37 -14.68 5.17
CA PRO A 43 -12.23 -14.37 4.34
C PRO A 43 -11.44 -15.64 4.02
N VAL A 44 -11.02 -15.78 2.77
CA VAL A 44 -10.14 -16.89 2.36
C VAL A 44 -8.70 -16.66 2.79
N LEU A 45 -8.35 -15.42 3.09
CA LEU A 45 -7.01 -15.05 3.56
C LEU A 45 -7.09 -13.72 4.33
N ARG A 46 -6.47 -13.67 5.50
CA ARG A 46 -6.25 -12.44 6.27
C ARG A 46 -4.79 -12.04 6.20
N VAL A 47 -4.54 -10.81 5.76
CA VAL A 47 -3.20 -10.27 5.52
C VAL A 47 -2.95 -9.09 6.44
N ALA A 48 -1.78 -9.05 7.09
CA ALA A 48 -1.28 -7.85 7.73
C ALA A 48 -0.23 -7.17 6.81
N HIS A 49 -0.44 -5.91 6.46
CA HIS A 49 0.52 -5.10 5.71
C HIS A 49 1.30 -4.22 6.66
N LEU A 50 2.55 -4.60 6.91
CA LEU A 50 3.52 -3.88 7.73
C LEU A 50 4.50 -3.18 6.78
N THR A 51 4.65 -1.88 6.91
CA THR A 51 5.54 -1.08 6.06
C THR A 51 6.28 -0.04 6.88
N ASP A 52 7.41 0.44 6.39
CA ASP A 52 8.14 1.56 6.99
C ASP A 52 8.48 1.31 8.47
N ILE A 53 9.12 0.17 8.72
CA ILE A 53 9.53 -0.26 10.06
C ILE A 53 10.70 0.61 10.55
N HIS A 54 11.64 0.97 9.67
CA HIS A 54 12.79 1.81 10.00
C HIS A 54 13.49 1.38 11.29
N LEU A 55 13.84 0.08 11.35
CA LEU A 55 14.35 -0.51 12.58
C LEU A 55 15.78 -0.11 12.89
N LYS A 56 15.99 0.43 14.07
CA LYS A 56 17.30 0.71 14.66
C LYS A 56 17.26 0.52 16.17
N ASN A 57 18.42 0.40 16.80
CA ASN A 57 18.51 0.25 18.26
C ASN A 57 18.44 1.61 18.98
N LYS A 58 17.33 2.35 18.77
CA LYS A 58 17.03 3.63 19.40
C LYS A 58 15.51 3.77 19.61
N PHE A 59 15.07 4.69 20.44
CA PHE A 59 13.67 5.07 20.68
C PHE A 59 12.75 3.89 21.06
N ASP A 60 13.30 2.88 21.75
CA ASP A 60 12.61 1.62 22.06
C ASP A 60 12.04 0.90 20.82
N ALA A 61 12.56 1.21 19.63
CA ALA A 61 12.10 0.62 18.37
C ALA A 61 12.08 -0.91 18.38
N PRO A 62 13.11 -1.62 18.93
CA PRO A 62 13.10 -3.07 19.01
C PRO A 62 11.90 -3.61 19.80
N ALA A 63 11.65 -3.09 20.98
CA ALA A 63 10.54 -3.54 21.83
C ALA A 63 9.17 -3.17 21.23
N ARG A 64 9.06 -1.99 20.62
CA ARG A 64 7.84 -1.54 19.97
C ARG A 64 7.53 -2.34 18.72
N PHE A 65 8.55 -2.72 17.94
CA PHE A 65 8.36 -3.59 16.78
C PHE A 65 7.95 -5.00 17.20
N ALA A 66 8.59 -5.59 18.20
CA ALA A 66 8.16 -6.87 18.77
C ALA A 66 6.70 -6.81 19.26
N LYS A 67 6.30 -5.72 19.95
CA LYS A 67 4.91 -5.49 20.34
C LYS A 67 3.96 -5.47 19.13
N CYS A 68 4.33 -4.80 18.04
CA CYS A 68 3.55 -4.79 16.80
C CYS A 68 3.35 -6.22 16.25
N LEU A 69 4.42 -7.01 16.18
CA LEU A 69 4.35 -8.40 15.70
C LEU A 69 3.46 -9.26 16.59
N HIS A 70 3.55 -9.13 17.91
CA HIS A 70 2.65 -9.82 18.85
C HIS A 70 1.20 -9.38 18.63
N HIS A 71 0.95 -8.08 18.46
CA HIS A 71 -0.40 -7.55 18.20
C HIS A 71 -0.99 -8.10 16.90
N VAL A 72 -0.19 -8.21 15.83
CA VAL A 72 -0.58 -8.86 14.57
C VAL A 72 -1.01 -10.30 14.80
N GLN A 73 -0.25 -11.05 15.59
CA GLN A 73 -0.51 -12.47 15.86
C GLN A 73 -1.68 -12.72 16.82
N GLN A 74 -2.10 -11.70 17.57
CA GLN A 74 -3.26 -11.74 18.47
C GLN A 74 -4.59 -11.40 17.76
N GLN A 75 -4.55 -11.03 16.48
CA GLN A 75 -5.76 -10.72 15.73
C GLN A 75 -6.71 -11.93 15.65
N SER A 76 -8.01 -11.67 15.68
CA SER A 76 -9.05 -12.69 15.54
C SER A 76 -10.04 -12.26 14.44
N PRO A 77 -10.21 -13.06 13.37
CA PRO A 77 -9.46 -14.28 13.01
C PRO A 77 -7.95 -14.05 12.89
N LYS A 78 -7.17 -15.14 12.91
CA LYS A 78 -5.70 -15.06 12.82
C LYS A 78 -5.24 -14.51 11.49
N VAL A 79 -4.11 -13.79 11.49
CA VAL A 79 -3.39 -13.38 10.29
C VAL A 79 -2.68 -14.58 9.67
N ASP A 80 -2.88 -14.79 8.39
CA ASP A 80 -2.30 -15.90 7.61
C ASP A 80 -0.99 -15.53 6.93
N LEU A 81 -0.82 -14.24 6.61
CA LEU A 81 0.31 -13.73 5.85
C LEU A 81 0.65 -12.30 6.27
N VAL A 82 1.92 -12.03 6.45
CA VAL A 82 2.45 -10.67 6.57
C VAL A 82 3.02 -10.25 5.21
N LEU A 83 2.56 -9.12 4.70
CA LEU A 83 3.18 -8.40 3.59
C LEU A 83 4.03 -7.27 4.18
N ASN A 84 5.34 -7.35 4.02
CA ASN A 84 6.25 -6.30 4.43
C ASN A 84 6.50 -5.37 3.25
N GLY A 85 6.04 -4.14 3.37
CA GLY A 85 6.00 -3.13 2.30
C GLY A 85 7.30 -2.38 2.06
N GLY A 86 8.42 -2.82 2.66
CA GLY A 86 9.74 -2.17 2.51
C GLY A 86 10.09 -1.25 3.68
N ASP A 87 11.28 -0.65 3.59
CA ASP A 87 11.91 0.15 4.64
C ASP A 87 11.99 -0.62 5.97
N VAL A 88 12.59 -1.82 5.88
CA VAL A 88 12.76 -2.75 7.01
C VAL A 88 13.75 -2.21 8.01
N VAL A 89 14.91 -1.75 7.52
CA VAL A 89 15.97 -1.15 8.33
C VAL A 89 15.84 0.38 8.37
N PHE A 90 16.51 1.00 9.32
CA PHE A 90 16.37 2.44 9.51
C PHE A 90 16.87 3.22 8.30
N ASP A 91 18.10 2.96 7.88
CA ASP A 91 18.68 3.52 6.66
C ASP A 91 19.98 2.81 6.32
N MET A 92 20.11 2.41 5.05
CA MET A 92 21.39 1.92 4.52
C MET A 92 22.15 3.00 3.74
N ASN A 93 21.42 4.05 3.28
CA ASN A 93 21.98 5.04 2.37
C ASN A 93 23.18 5.76 3.00
N LYS A 94 24.33 5.66 2.33
CA LYS A 94 25.63 6.25 2.76
C LYS A 94 26.15 5.79 4.13
N GLU A 95 25.49 4.82 4.77
CA GLU A 95 25.94 4.27 6.04
C GLU A 95 27.14 3.33 5.84
N ASN A 96 27.94 3.17 6.91
CA ASN A 96 29.03 2.20 6.89
C ASN A 96 28.50 0.76 7.10
N LEU A 97 29.30 -0.21 6.63
CA LEU A 97 28.90 -1.62 6.64
C LEU A 97 28.61 -2.17 8.04
N SER A 98 29.29 -1.69 9.09
CA SER A 98 29.01 -2.13 10.47
C SER A 98 27.63 -1.72 10.90
N THR A 99 27.27 -0.44 10.72
CA THR A 99 25.92 0.09 11.03
C THR A 99 24.85 -0.65 10.26
N ILE A 100 25.07 -0.92 8.98
CA ILE A 100 24.15 -1.67 8.12
C ILE A 100 23.94 -3.08 8.67
N ASN A 101 25.04 -3.78 8.98
CA ASN A 101 24.98 -5.13 9.55
C ASN A 101 24.21 -5.16 10.86
N ASP A 102 24.43 -4.19 11.76
CA ASP A 102 23.76 -4.11 13.05
C ASP A 102 22.24 -3.96 12.87
N GLN A 103 21.80 -3.12 11.93
CA GLN A 103 20.39 -2.93 11.63
C GLN A 103 19.74 -4.23 11.10
N TRP A 104 20.37 -4.91 10.14
CA TRP A 104 19.86 -6.17 9.60
C TRP A 104 19.86 -7.31 10.61
N GLN A 105 20.91 -7.43 11.44
CA GLN A 105 20.97 -8.43 12.51
C GLN A 105 19.84 -8.22 13.53
N LEU A 106 19.62 -6.97 13.90
CA LEU A 106 18.52 -6.60 14.81
C LEU A 106 17.16 -7.00 14.22
N SER A 107 16.90 -6.64 12.96
CA SER A 107 15.66 -6.98 12.28
C SER A 107 15.44 -8.49 12.23
N LYS A 108 16.44 -9.25 11.79
CA LYS A 108 16.36 -10.71 11.72
C LYS A 108 16.16 -11.36 13.08
N SER A 109 16.81 -10.85 14.12
CA SER A 109 16.67 -11.41 15.47
C SER A 109 15.25 -11.26 16.00
N ILE A 110 14.64 -10.08 15.83
CA ILE A 110 13.27 -9.82 16.24
C ILE A 110 12.28 -10.65 15.39
N MET A 111 12.44 -10.62 14.07
CA MET A 111 11.57 -11.42 13.19
C MET A 111 11.62 -12.90 13.52
N LYS A 112 12.79 -13.45 13.85
CA LYS A 112 12.95 -14.85 14.24
C LYS A 112 12.34 -15.16 15.61
N ALA A 113 12.45 -14.24 16.56
CA ALA A 113 11.96 -14.45 17.93
C ALA A 113 10.45 -14.19 18.05
N ASP A 114 9.93 -13.19 17.36
CA ASP A 114 8.64 -12.59 17.64
C ASP A 114 7.61 -12.74 16.50
N CYS A 115 7.98 -13.33 15.33
CA CYS A 115 7.07 -13.53 14.21
C CYS A 115 7.00 -15.00 13.80
N SER A 116 5.82 -15.62 13.95
CA SER A 116 5.54 -16.98 13.49
C SER A 116 4.71 -17.04 12.20
N VAL A 117 4.22 -15.88 11.73
CA VAL A 117 3.43 -15.77 10.51
C VAL A 117 4.36 -15.72 9.30
N PRO A 118 4.05 -16.42 8.20
CA PRO A 118 4.80 -16.30 6.95
C PRO A 118 4.89 -14.84 6.46
N VAL A 119 6.07 -14.43 5.97
CA VAL A 119 6.31 -13.06 5.50
C VAL A 119 6.70 -13.04 4.03
N ARG A 120 6.22 -12.05 3.29
CA ARG A 120 6.67 -11.69 1.94
C ARG A 120 7.13 -10.24 1.94
N TYR A 121 8.25 -9.96 1.28
CA TYR A 121 8.92 -8.68 1.35
C TYR A 121 8.89 -7.94 0.02
N CYS A 122 8.72 -6.63 0.10
CA CYS A 122 9.07 -5.64 -0.90
C CYS A 122 10.34 -4.90 -0.43
N LEU A 123 11.12 -4.33 -1.35
CA LEU A 123 12.22 -3.44 -0.99
C LEU A 123 11.73 -2.00 -0.88
N GLY A 124 12.17 -1.28 0.14
CA GLY A 124 12.02 0.16 0.27
C GLY A 124 13.31 0.91 -0.08
N ASN A 125 13.25 2.23 -0.14
CA ASN A 125 14.40 3.06 -0.49
C ASN A 125 15.47 3.08 0.61
N HIS A 126 15.08 2.96 1.88
CA HIS A 126 16.02 2.86 3.00
C HIS A 126 16.68 1.47 3.12
N ASP A 127 16.17 0.47 2.42
CA ASP A 127 16.79 -0.86 2.32
C ASP A 127 17.91 -0.93 1.27
N ILE A 128 18.26 0.19 0.61
CA ILE A 128 19.22 0.18 -0.50
C ILE A 128 20.41 1.07 -0.16
N TRP A 129 21.59 0.47 -0.23
CA TRP A 129 22.83 1.24 -0.11
C TRP A 129 23.18 1.94 -1.41
N TRP A 130 23.31 3.26 -1.36
CA TRP A 130 23.70 4.06 -2.50
C TRP A 130 24.71 5.13 -2.10
N ASN A 131 25.78 5.22 -2.87
CA ASN A 131 26.74 6.31 -2.83
C ASN A 131 27.35 6.44 -4.23
N GLU A 132 27.15 7.57 -4.87
CA GLU A 132 27.59 7.80 -6.26
C GLU A 132 29.10 7.59 -6.48
N ASN A 133 29.91 7.85 -5.45
CA ASN A 133 31.36 7.73 -5.49
C ASN A 133 31.84 6.29 -5.26
N ASP A 134 31.00 5.37 -4.86
CA ASP A 134 31.36 4.04 -4.39
C ASP A 134 30.61 2.91 -5.09
N LYS A 135 30.29 3.08 -6.37
CA LYS A 135 29.54 2.08 -7.17
C LYS A 135 30.19 0.70 -7.23
N GLY A 136 31.48 0.62 -6.94
CA GLY A 136 32.23 -0.66 -6.87
C GLY A 136 32.11 -1.42 -5.57
N GLN A 137 31.46 -0.87 -4.55
CA GLN A 137 31.27 -1.54 -3.26
C GLN A 137 30.31 -2.74 -3.39
N ALA A 138 30.63 -3.84 -2.73
CA ALA A 138 29.80 -5.06 -2.76
C ALA A 138 28.36 -4.86 -2.22
N ILE A 139 28.15 -3.84 -1.39
CA ILE A 139 26.84 -3.48 -0.84
C ILE A 139 26.04 -2.51 -1.73
N TYR A 140 26.64 -2.02 -2.84
CA TYR A 140 25.98 -1.06 -3.71
C TYR A 140 24.73 -1.64 -4.36
N GLY A 141 23.64 -0.88 -4.33
CA GLY A 141 22.36 -1.28 -4.91
C GLY A 141 21.57 -2.23 -4.04
N LYS A 142 20.78 -3.10 -4.64
CA LYS A 142 19.73 -3.90 -3.98
C LYS A 142 20.20 -5.28 -3.51
N LYS A 143 21.29 -5.78 -4.10
CA LYS A 143 21.69 -7.18 -3.90
C LYS A 143 21.90 -7.55 -2.45
N TYR A 144 22.54 -6.68 -1.68
CA TYR A 144 22.81 -6.93 -0.27
C TYR A 144 21.50 -7.17 0.51
N SER A 145 20.52 -6.30 0.35
CA SER A 145 19.21 -6.41 1.03
C SER A 145 18.39 -7.60 0.55
N MET A 146 18.46 -7.90 -0.75
CA MET A 146 17.85 -9.11 -1.27
C MET A 146 18.42 -10.36 -0.59
N ASP A 147 19.73 -10.44 -0.41
CA ASP A 147 20.39 -11.55 0.30
C ASP A 147 19.96 -11.61 1.78
N GLN A 148 19.79 -10.45 2.47
CA GLN A 148 19.31 -10.40 3.84
C GLN A 148 17.86 -10.91 3.98
N LEU A 149 17.03 -10.67 2.97
CA LEU A 149 15.61 -11.04 2.94
C LEU A 149 15.34 -12.39 2.23
N GLY A 150 16.37 -13.03 1.68
CA GLY A 150 16.24 -14.28 0.94
C GLY A 150 15.52 -14.13 -0.40
N LEU A 151 15.58 -12.96 -1.02
CA LEU A 151 14.96 -12.67 -2.30
C LEU A 151 15.88 -13.04 -3.46
N VAL A 152 15.35 -13.79 -4.43
CA VAL A 152 16.08 -14.13 -5.68
C VAL A 152 16.01 -12.99 -6.69
N LYS A 153 14.88 -12.27 -6.72
CA LYS A 153 14.63 -11.09 -7.56
C LYS A 153 13.97 -10.00 -6.71
N PRO A 154 14.14 -8.72 -7.05
CA PRO A 154 13.51 -7.62 -6.31
C PRO A 154 12.00 -7.52 -6.59
N TYR A 155 11.50 -8.18 -7.62
CA TYR A 155 10.07 -8.28 -7.95
C TYR A 155 9.72 -9.74 -8.28
N TYR A 156 8.53 -10.15 -7.89
CA TYR A 156 8.06 -11.54 -8.05
C TYR A 156 6.55 -11.65 -7.86
N SER A 157 6.01 -12.83 -8.14
CA SER A 157 4.61 -13.12 -7.91
C SER A 157 4.42 -14.48 -7.27
N PHE A 158 3.28 -14.67 -6.61
CA PHE A 158 2.83 -15.96 -6.06
C PHE A 158 1.31 -15.99 -6.00
N THR A 159 0.76 -17.18 -5.80
CA THR A 159 -0.69 -17.36 -5.60
C THR A 159 -0.92 -18.03 -4.25
N GLN A 160 -1.89 -17.55 -3.49
CA GLN A 160 -2.30 -18.12 -2.22
C GLN A 160 -3.81 -17.97 -2.03
N ASN A 161 -4.48 -19.06 -1.68
CA ASN A 161 -5.92 -19.12 -1.41
C ASN A 161 -6.80 -18.45 -2.49
N GLY A 162 -6.44 -18.62 -3.76
CA GLY A 162 -7.19 -18.10 -4.91
C GLY A 162 -6.87 -16.65 -5.29
N TRP A 163 -6.01 -15.96 -4.54
CA TRP A 163 -5.52 -14.63 -4.89
C TRP A 163 -4.12 -14.68 -5.49
N LYS A 164 -3.90 -13.92 -6.54
CA LYS A 164 -2.56 -13.64 -7.11
C LYS A 164 -1.98 -12.41 -6.42
N PHE A 165 -0.75 -12.55 -5.94
CA PHE A 165 0.04 -11.48 -5.37
C PHE A 165 1.17 -11.12 -6.33
N ILE A 166 1.32 -9.84 -6.62
CA ILE A 166 2.40 -9.29 -7.45
C ILE A 166 3.15 -8.29 -6.60
N ILE A 167 4.42 -8.60 -6.31
CA ILE A 167 5.31 -7.75 -5.54
C ILE A 167 6.22 -7.03 -6.51
N LEU A 168 6.21 -5.70 -6.48
CA LEU A 168 6.95 -4.84 -7.38
C LEU A 168 8.12 -4.16 -6.67
N ASP A 169 9.18 -3.96 -7.40
CA ASP A 169 10.30 -3.11 -7.00
C ASP A 169 10.07 -1.71 -7.55
N SER A 170 9.76 -0.79 -6.67
CA SER A 170 9.42 0.59 -7.03
C SER A 170 10.60 1.55 -6.95
N VAL A 171 11.71 1.16 -6.35
CA VAL A 171 12.85 2.03 -6.13
C VAL A 171 13.81 1.94 -7.30
N HIS A 172 13.85 2.96 -8.13
CA HIS A 172 14.76 3.05 -9.27
C HIS A 172 15.82 4.11 -8.99
N LEU A 173 17.09 3.75 -9.14
CA LEU A 173 18.18 4.73 -9.00
C LEU A 173 18.09 5.75 -10.13
N ASP A 174 18.04 7.03 -9.77
CA ASP A 174 17.94 8.10 -10.74
C ASP A 174 19.28 8.37 -11.43
N ILE A 175 19.21 8.61 -12.75
CA ILE A 175 20.38 8.90 -13.59
C ILE A 175 20.96 10.27 -13.24
N ASP A 176 20.11 11.21 -12.81
CA ASP A 176 20.46 12.60 -12.52
C ASP A 176 20.93 12.85 -11.07
N ASN A 177 21.29 11.78 -10.34
CA ASN A 177 21.85 11.80 -8.98
C ASN A 177 20.92 12.37 -7.89
N THR A 178 19.63 12.29 -8.06
CA THR A 178 18.68 12.61 -6.99
C THR A 178 18.45 11.45 -6.02
N TRP A 179 19.27 10.39 -6.12
CA TRP A 179 19.25 9.19 -5.31
C TRP A 179 18.27 8.13 -5.84
N TYR A 180 16.97 8.36 -5.81
CA TYR A 180 15.98 7.43 -6.35
C TYR A 180 14.74 8.17 -6.87
N ILE A 181 14.00 7.46 -7.73
CA ILE A 181 12.66 7.81 -8.16
C ILE A 181 11.75 6.60 -8.06
N GLY A 182 10.46 6.83 -7.91
CA GLY A 182 9.44 5.79 -8.05
C GLY A 182 9.28 5.39 -9.51
N LYS A 183 9.68 4.14 -9.86
CA LYS A 183 9.61 3.65 -11.24
C LYS A 183 9.76 2.13 -11.30
N LEU A 184 9.10 1.49 -12.26
CA LEU A 184 9.33 0.07 -12.56
C LEU A 184 10.50 -0.15 -13.53
N GLY A 185 10.67 0.77 -14.48
CA GLY A 185 11.54 0.55 -15.63
C GLY A 185 10.91 -0.40 -16.67
N ASP A 186 11.57 -0.56 -17.81
CA ASP A 186 10.96 -1.25 -18.96
C ASP A 186 10.95 -2.77 -18.80
N GLU A 187 12.01 -3.34 -18.20
CA GLU A 187 12.11 -4.79 -17.98
C GLU A 187 11.00 -5.29 -17.03
N GLN A 188 10.90 -4.66 -15.86
CA GLN A 188 9.89 -5.06 -14.88
C GLN A 188 8.48 -4.75 -15.37
N PHE A 189 8.29 -3.66 -16.11
CA PHE A 189 6.99 -3.35 -16.70
C PHE A 189 6.56 -4.43 -17.71
N ALA A 190 7.45 -4.87 -18.61
CA ALA A 190 7.17 -5.95 -19.54
C ALA A 190 6.86 -7.28 -18.82
N TRP A 191 7.57 -7.57 -17.72
CA TRP A 191 7.26 -8.72 -16.88
C TRP A 191 5.88 -8.59 -16.22
N LEU A 192 5.51 -7.41 -15.72
CA LEU A 192 4.18 -7.16 -15.13
C LEU A 192 3.06 -7.34 -16.16
N GLU A 193 3.25 -6.84 -17.38
CA GLU A 193 2.30 -7.06 -18.49
C GLU A 193 2.09 -8.56 -18.74
N GLN A 194 3.19 -9.34 -18.79
CA GLN A 194 3.12 -10.78 -18.99
C GLN A 194 2.46 -11.51 -17.82
N GLU A 195 2.76 -11.13 -16.58
CA GLU A 195 2.13 -11.70 -15.39
C GLU A 195 0.62 -11.49 -15.40
N LEU A 196 0.16 -10.28 -15.69
CA LEU A 196 -1.26 -9.97 -15.76
C LEU A 196 -1.95 -10.67 -16.93
N LYS A 197 -1.30 -10.71 -18.10
CA LYS A 197 -1.81 -11.39 -19.32
C LYS A 197 -2.00 -12.88 -19.11
N THR A 198 -1.11 -13.53 -18.36
CA THR A 198 -1.15 -14.99 -18.12
C THR A 198 -1.97 -15.38 -16.89
N THR A 199 -2.36 -14.42 -16.07
CA THR A 199 -3.24 -14.66 -14.93
C THR A 199 -4.67 -14.83 -15.41
N ASP A 200 -5.36 -15.88 -14.94
CA ASP A 200 -6.77 -16.10 -15.26
C ASP A 200 -7.59 -14.85 -14.87
N PRO A 201 -8.43 -14.31 -15.76
CA PRO A 201 -9.23 -13.12 -15.46
C PRO A 201 -10.18 -13.25 -14.25
N SER A 202 -10.50 -14.47 -13.84
CA SER A 202 -11.29 -14.73 -12.62
C SER A 202 -10.46 -14.71 -11.34
N THR A 203 -9.13 -14.76 -11.44
CA THR A 203 -8.23 -14.71 -10.29
C THR A 203 -8.02 -13.25 -9.84
N PRO A 204 -8.47 -12.86 -8.66
CA PRO A 204 -8.25 -11.51 -8.15
C PRO A 204 -6.76 -11.27 -7.87
N VAL A 205 -6.30 -10.06 -8.16
CA VAL A 205 -4.90 -9.66 -8.04
C VAL A 205 -4.75 -8.56 -6.99
N LEU A 206 -3.82 -8.79 -6.05
CA LEU A 206 -3.28 -7.79 -5.14
C LEU A 206 -1.85 -7.46 -5.59
N VAL A 207 -1.58 -6.18 -5.79
CA VAL A 207 -0.25 -5.65 -6.08
C VAL A 207 0.32 -5.01 -4.82
N MET A 208 1.60 -5.20 -4.52
CA MET A 208 2.31 -4.48 -3.47
C MET A 208 3.55 -3.81 -4.04
N THR A 209 3.76 -2.58 -3.68
CA THR A 209 4.93 -1.76 -4.02
C THR A 209 5.30 -0.90 -2.81
N HIS A 210 6.54 -0.47 -2.67
CA HIS A 210 6.91 0.44 -1.57
C HIS A 210 6.45 1.86 -1.86
N ILE A 211 6.98 2.47 -2.93
CA ILE A 211 6.56 3.82 -3.36
C ILE A 211 5.17 3.73 -4.01
N PRO A 212 4.22 4.61 -3.68
CA PRO A 212 2.88 4.58 -4.25
C PRO A 212 2.87 4.73 -5.78
N ILE A 213 2.04 3.92 -6.46
CA ILE A 213 1.73 4.13 -7.87
C ILE A 213 0.84 5.38 -8.04
N LEU A 214 -0.07 5.59 -7.09
CA LEU A 214 -0.97 6.73 -7.04
C LEU A 214 -1.14 7.18 -5.60
N THR A 215 -0.89 8.47 -5.33
CA THR A 215 -1.09 9.13 -4.04
C THR A 215 -1.51 10.58 -4.24
N ALA A 216 -2.31 11.10 -3.31
CA ALA A 216 -2.68 12.51 -3.23
C ALA A 216 -2.21 13.16 -1.91
N THR A 217 -1.69 12.38 -0.96
CA THR A 217 -1.25 12.90 0.36
C THR A 217 -0.08 13.86 0.27
N ASN A 218 0.76 13.76 -0.77
CA ASN A 218 1.83 14.70 -1.03
C ASN A 218 1.34 16.12 -1.42
N LEU A 219 0.05 16.26 -1.73
CA LEU A 219 -0.58 17.55 -2.02
C LEU A 219 -1.06 18.29 -0.77
N ILE A 220 -0.95 17.68 0.42
CA ILE A 220 -1.41 18.25 1.70
C ILE A 220 -0.37 19.23 2.30
N GLU A 221 0.72 19.50 1.64
CA GLU A 221 1.72 20.43 2.13
C GLU A 221 1.28 21.89 1.97
N ASP A 222 1.66 22.76 2.93
CA ASP A 222 1.42 24.19 2.84
C ASP A 222 2.16 24.78 1.65
N ASN A 223 1.42 25.01 0.57
CA ASN A 223 1.95 25.64 -0.63
C ASN A 223 1.55 27.11 -0.66
N THR A 224 2.56 27.97 -0.64
CA THR A 224 2.39 29.42 -0.81
C THR A 224 2.38 29.85 -2.30
N VAL A 225 2.48 28.90 -3.22
CA VAL A 225 2.56 29.10 -4.67
C VAL A 225 1.32 28.53 -5.38
N ASN A 226 0.98 29.09 -6.53
CA ASN A 226 -0.19 28.67 -7.32
C ASN A 226 0.02 27.34 -8.08
N ARG A 227 0.96 26.52 -7.67
CA ARG A 227 1.21 25.19 -8.24
C ARG A 227 1.79 24.25 -7.19
N TRP A 228 1.49 22.97 -7.35
CA TRP A 228 2.14 21.89 -6.61
C TRP A 228 3.20 21.24 -7.49
N THR A 229 4.34 20.92 -6.91
CA THR A 229 5.38 20.13 -7.56
C THR A 229 5.55 18.86 -6.74
N MET A 230 5.39 17.70 -7.39
CA MET A 230 5.61 16.42 -6.76
C MET A 230 7.02 15.94 -7.08
N TYR A 231 7.74 15.48 -6.06
CA TYR A 231 9.03 14.84 -6.23
C TYR A 231 8.86 13.43 -6.82
N GLY A 232 9.68 13.06 -7.80
CA GLY A 232 9.58 11.76 -8.46
C GLY A 232 9.89 10.55 -7.57
N GLY A 233 10.42 10.78 -6.37
CA GLY A 233 10.59 9.75 -5.33
C GLY A 233 9.32 9.43 -4.55
N ASP A 234 8.34 10.33 -4.52
CA ASP A 234 7.14 10.19 -3.68
C ASP A 234 6.00 9.40 -4.36
N MET A 235 6.03 9.31 -5.67
CA MET A 235 5.05 8.58 -6.47
C MET A 235 5.72 8.08 -7.76
N HIS A 236 5.24 6.96 -8.29
CA HIS A 236 5.75 6.43 -9.55
C HIS A 236 5.70 7.45 -10.68
N THR A 237 6.85 7.72 -11.31
CA THR A 237 6.96 8.59 -12.49
C THR A 237 6.38 7.97 -13.75
N ASP A 238 6.25 6.65 -13.76
CA ASP A 238 5.62 5.87 -14.84
C ASP A 238 4.20 5.39 -14.50
N ASN A 239 3.54 6.03 -13.52
CA ASN A 239 2.20 5.70 -13.04
C ASN A 239 1.15 5.63 -14.15
N ALA A 240 1.19 6.54 -15.12
CA ALA A 240 0.19 6.59 -16.19
C ALA A 240 0.15 5.30 -17.02
N LYS A 241 1.31 4.70 -17.33
CA LYS A 241 1.36 3.43 -18.07
C LYS A 241 0.92 2.24 -17.19
N ILE A 242 1.26 2.25 -15.89
CA ILE A 242 0.84 1.22 -14.95
C ILE A 242 -0.69 1.24 -14.75
N ILE A 243 -1.26 2.42 -14.53
CA ILE A 243 -2.71 2.61 -14.38
C ILE A 243 -3.46 2.20 -15.64
N LYS A 244 -2.93 2.52 -16.83
CA LYS A 244 -3.50 2.08 -18.11
C LYS A 244 -3.49 0.55 -18.23
N LEU A 245 -2.42 -0.10 -17.80
CA LEU A 245 -2.32 -1.56 -17.79
C LEU A 245 -3.35 -2.16 -16.83
N PHE A 246 -3.46 -1.64 -15.60
CA PHE A 246 -4.44 -2.11 -14.63
C PHE A 246 -5.89 -1.91 -15.12
N TYR A 247 -6.16 -0.82 -15.83
CA TYR A 247 -7.48 -0.60 -16.43
C TYR A 247 -7.87 -1.70 -17.43
N GLN A 248 -6.92 -2.30 -18.12
CA GLN A 248 -7.13 -3.42 -19.05
C GLN A 248 -7.31 -4.77 -18.33
N HIS A 249 -7.00 -4.84 -17.03
CA HIS A 249 -7.06 -6.05 -16.20
C HIS A 249 -7.99 -5.85 -15.01
N PRO A 250 -9.33 -6.01 -15.17
CA PRO A 250 -10.32 -5.71 -14.13
C PRO A 250 -10.24 -6.65 -12.91
N ASN A 251 -9.44 -7.70 -12.99
CA ASN A 251 -9.09 -8.56 -11.86
C ASN A 251 -8.03 -7.97 -10.93
N VAL A 252 -7.35 -6.89 -11.28
CA VAL A 252 -6.53 -6.11 -10.33
C VAL A 252 -7.48 -5.34 -9.41
N LYS A 253 -7.50 -5.70 -8.12
CA LYS A 253 -8.44 -5.17 -7.13
C LYS A 253 -7.81 -4.16 -6.20
N LEU A 254 -6.60 -4.43 -5.76
CA LEU A 254 -5.96 -3.73 -4.65
C LEU A 254 -4.48 -3.50 -4.94
N CYS A 255 -4.01 -2.29 -4.65
CA CYS A 255 -2.61 -1.92 -4.68
C CYS A 255 -2.21 -1.39 -3.30
N LEU A 256 -1.24 -2.02 -2.65
CA LEU A 256 -0.70 -1.63 -1.36
C LEU A 256 0.62 -0.89 -1.53
N SER A 257 0.82 0.14 -0.71
CA SER A 257 2.08 0.89 -0.63
C SER A 257 2.35 1.42 0.78
N GLY A 258 3.57 1.87 1.02
CA GLY A 258 4.03 2.58 2.20
C GLY A 258 4.67 3.92 1.84
N HIS A 259 5.91 4.14 2.31
CA HIS A 259 6.79 5.24 1.95
C HIS A 259 6.41 6.63 2.47
N ILE A 260 5.15 7.02 2.34
CA ILE A 260 4.67 8.35 2.74
C ILE A 260 4.43 8.46 4.25
N HIS A 261 4.32 7.31 4.94
CA HIS A 261 3.98 7.22 6.37
C HIS A 261 2.60 7.82 6.72
N LEU A 262 1.75 8.07 5.73
CA LEU A 262 0.39 8.56 5.91
C LEU A 262 -0.61 7.52 5.45
N ARG A 263 -1.76 7.46 6.14
CA ARG A 263 -2.86 6.60 5.71
C ARG A 263 -3.65 7.26 4.60
N GLU A 264 -3.78 6.56 3.47
CA GLU A 264 -4.57 7.02 2.34
C GLU A 264 -5.33 5.87 1.68
N LYS A 265 -6.52 6.15 1.20
CA LYS A 265 -7.31 5.26 0.35
C LYS A 265 -7.82 6.03 -0.85
N LEU A 266 -7.34 5.69 -2.02
CA LEU A 266 -7.84 6.20 -3.30
C LEU A 266 -8.50 5.09 -4.09
N VAL A 267 -9.56 5.40 -4.81
CA VAL A 267 -10.16 4.50 -5.79
C VAL A 267 -10.11 5.20 -7.14
N TYR A 268 -9.40 4.58 -8.07
CA TYR A 268 -9.37 5.07 -9.44
C TYR A 268 -9.66 3.94 -10.42
N ASN A 269 -10.63 4.18 -11.29
CA ASN A 269 -11.26 3.16 -12.10
C ASN A 269 -11.85 2.06 -11.16
N HIS A 270 -11.38 0.84 -11.25
CA HIS A 270 -11.81 -0.29 -10.41
C HIS A 270 -10.76 -0.73 -9.38
N VAL A 271 -9.61 -0.05 -9.34
CA VAL A 271 -8.49 -0.38 -8.44
C VAL A 271 -8.56 0.49 -7.19
N THR A 272 -8.42 -0.13 -6.03
CA THR A 272 -8.19 0.59 -4.77
C THR A 272 -6.69 0.67 -4.49
N TYR A 273 -6.18 1.87 -4.28
CA TYR A 273 -4.82 2.16 -3.86
C TYR A 273 -4.83 2.51 -2.38
N LEU A 274 -4.13 1.71 -1.58
CA LEU A 274 -3.98 1.92 -0.14
C LEU A 274 -2.51 2.24 0.14
N CYS A 275 -2.24 3.45 0.58
CA CYS A 275 -1.00 3.77 1.26
C CYS A 275 -1.25 3.59 2.76
N ASN A 276 -0.62 2.60 3.37
CA ASN A 276 -0.75 2.39 4.79
C ASN A 276 0.28 3.24 5.54
N GLY A 277 -0.11 3.71 6.73
CA GLY A 277 0.80 4.40 7.63
C GLY A 277 1.92 3.48 8.10
N ALA A 278 3.00 4.07 8.58
CA ALA A 278 4.20 3.36 8.99
C ALA A 278 4.03 2.61 10.32
N VAL A 279 4.64 1.43 10.43
CA VAL A 279 4.81 0.74 11.72
C VAL A 279 5.59 1.65 12.69
N SER A 280 6.57 2.37 12.21
CA SER A 280 7.36 3.34 13.00
C SER A 280 6.67 4.69 13.24
N GLY A 281 5.56 4.98 12.55
CA GLY A 281 4.98 6.33 12.52
C GLY A 281 5.97 7.33 11.92
N ALA A 282 6.35 8.36 12.69
CA ALA A 282 7.44 9.28 12.33
C ALA A 282 8.78 8.75 12.86
N TRP A 283 9.31 7.67 12.24
CA TRP A 283 10.60 7.04 12.58
C TRP A 283 10.77 6.77 14.08
N TRP A 284 9.70 6.28 14.75
CA TRP A 284 9.60 5.97 16.19
C TRP A 284 9.43 7.18 17.10
N GLU A 285 9.37 8.39 16.57
CA GLU A 285 9.24 9.63 17.35
C GLU A 285 7.79 10.09 17.55
N GLY A 286 6.81 9.24 17.23
CA GLY A 286 5.38 9.49 17.40
C GLY A 286 4.60 9.39 16.10
N ASN A 287 3.52 10.16 15.99
CA ASN A 287 2.67 10.16 14.81
C ASN A 287 3.34 10.89 13.64
N ARG A 288 3.14 10.39 12.43
CA ARG A 288 3.42 11.17 11.23
C ARG A 288 2.18 11.98 10.89
N ARG A 289 2.20 13.28 11.16
CA ARG A 289 1.01 14.16 11.11
C ARG A 289 -0.16 13.51 11.88
N GLU A 290 -1.31 13.31 11.25
CA GLU A 290 -2.51 12.72 11.86
C GLU A 290 -2.49 11.18 11.88
N THR A 291 -1.47 10.53 11.29
CA THR A 291 -1.36 9.07 11.23
C THR A 291 -0.51 8.54 12.38
N ALA A 292 -1.13 7.79 13.26
CA ALA A 292 -0.44 7.10 14.35
C ALA A 292 0.32 5.86 13.83
N PRO A 293 1.36 5.38 14.55
CA PRO A 293 1.99 4.09 14.27
C PRO A 293 0.96 2.97 14.16
N GLY A 294 1.08 2.13 13.12
CA GLY A 294 0.10 1.07 12.87
C GLY A 294 0.43 0.21 11.66
N TYR A 295 -0.52 -0.62 11.28
CA TYR A 295 -0.43 -1.50 10.13
C TYR A 295 -1.79 -1.68 9.46
N GLY A 296 -1.80 -2.05 8.17
CA GLY A 296 -3.03 -2.42 7.48
C GLY A 296 -3.44 -3.86 7.80
N LEU A 297 -4.72 -4.09 8.09
CA LEU A 297 -5.31 -5.42 8.23
C LEU A 297 -6.32 -5.61 7.11
N ILE A 298 -6.16 -6.66 6.29
CA ILE A 298 -6.90 -6.83 5.06
C ILE A 298 -7.47 -8.24 5.02
N ASP A 299 -8.80 -8.34 4.88
CA ASP A 299 -9.49 -9.60 4.63
C ASP A 299 -9.80 -9.73 3.14
N LEU A 300 -9.33 -10.81 2.55
CA LEU A 300 -9.53 -11.14 1.14
C LEU A 300 -10.58 -12.23 1.01
N TYR A 301 -11.54 -12.07 0.10
CA TYR A 301 -12.65 -12.99 -0.11
C TYR A 301 -12.54 -13.72 -1.46
N ALA A 302 -13.18 -14.89 -1.56
CA ALA A 302 -13.12 -15.75 -2.74
C ALA A 302 -13.69 -15.09 -4.01
N ASP A 303 -14.60 -14.14 -3.86
CA ASP A 303 -15.22 -13.40 -4.96
C ASP A 303 -14.37 -12.21 -5.48
N GLY A 304 -13.18 -12.02 -4.91
CA GLY A 304 -12.29 -10.91 -5.24
C GLY A 304 -12.62 -9.60 -4.53
N SER A 305 -13.61 -9.60 -3.64
CA SER A 305 -13.84 -8.47 -2.72
C SER A 305 -12.83 -8.50 -1.57
N PHE A 306 -12.69 -7.39 -0.86
CA PHE A 306 -11.85 -7.28 0.32
C PHE A 306 -12.42 -6.26 1.30
N THR A 307 -12.02 -6.38 2.57
CA THR A 307 -12.17 -5.33 3.59
C THR A 307 -10.80 -4.90 4.08
N GLU A 308 -10.69 -3.68 4.59
CA GLU A 308 -9.44 -3.15 5.10
C GLU A 308 -9.67 -2.30 6.33
N ASP A 309 -8.77 -2.44 7.29
CA ASP A 309 -8.71 -1.61 8.49
C ASP A 309 -7.27 -1.18 8.73
N TYR A 310 -7.07 -0.01 9.34
CA TYR A 310 -5.79 0.44 9.84
C TYR A 310 -5.76 0.28 11.35
N ILE A 311 -4.83 -0.52 11.84
CA ILE A 311 -4.77 -0.95 13.24
C ILE A 311 -3.59 -0.28 13.94
N ASN A 312 -3.86 0.49 14.99
CA ASN A 312 -2.83 1.00 15.90
C ASN A 312 -2.51 -0.08 16.95
N TYR A 313 -1.27 -0.19 17.42
CA TYR A 313 -0.81 -1.25 18.32
C TYR A 313 -0.14 -0.75 19.59
#